data_661d15bafe2934bcbc46ddc8878c7eb6
#
_entry.id   661d15bafe2934bcbc46ddc8878c7eb6
#
_cell.length_a   1.000
_cell.length_b   1.000
_cell.length_c   1.000
_cell.angle_alpha   90.00
_cell.angle_beta   90.00
_cell.angle_gamma   90.00
#
_symmetry.space_group_name_H-M   'P 1'
#
loop_
_entity.id
_entity.type
_entity.pdbx_description
1 polymer ?
#
loop_
_entity_poly.entity_id
_entity_poly.type
_entity_poly.pdbx_seq_one_letter_code
_entity_poly.pdbx_strand_id
1 'polypeptide(L)'
;MDRLMVADTIPTKFVILFSSLLLFSCQNKIFLTEYELIDGLEISRYIRINEFSGTITIMYIDDVTMKSKKKYKNGLKNGRHEGWWPNGNKKYSFQFQRDMSVGEHFQWHKNGSLFSHKQFKNGLEDGEQKAWDMNGDLMYKYIYNEGRKYGIQGSVVCNGGKDLADNSDSID
;
A
#
# COMPACT_ATOMS: atom_id res chain seq x y z
N MET A 1 1.59 18.87 53.69
CA MET A 1 2.06 17.75 52.82
C MET A 1 0.97 17.50 51.79
N ASP A 2 0.94 18.36 50.78
CA ASP A 2 -0.13 18.34 49.78
C ASP A 2 0.38 17.60 48.55
N ARG A 3 -0.29 16.48 48.27
CA ARG A 3 -0.10 15.77 47.00
C ARG A 3 -0.84 16.52 45.89
N LEU A 4 -0.11 17.20 45.03
CA LEU A 4 -0.66 17.65 43.75
C LEU A 4 -1.05 16.43 42.93
N MET A 5 -2.35 16.25 42.70
CA MET A 5 -2.86 15.40 41.62
C MET A 5 -2.63 16.17 40.31
N VAL A 6 -1.72 15.65 39.50
CA VAL A 6 -1.59 16.06 38.10
C VAL A 6 -2.77 15.41 37.38
N ALA A 7 -3.75 16.21 37.03
CA ALA A 7 -4.81 15.80 36.13
C ALA A 7 -4.21 15.70 34.72
N ASP A 8 -4.08 14.47 34.23
CA ASP A 8 -3.77 14.20 32.83
C ASP A 8 -4.90 14.73 31.95
N THR A 9 -4.74 15.94 31.49
CA THR A 9 -5.58 16.50 30.43
C THR A 9 -5.14 15.90 29.11
N ILE A 10 -5.85 14.86 28.69
CA ILE A 10 -5.82 14.37 27.32
C ILE A 10 -6.28 15.53 26.43
N PRO A 11 -5.48 16.01 25.48
CA PRO A 11 -5.95 17.01 24.55
C PRO A 11 -6.98 16.38 23.62
N THR A 12 -8.24 16.61 23.92
CA THR A 12 -9.36 16.37 23.02
C THR A 12 -9.24 17.31 21.82
N LYS A 13 -8.41 16.94 20.84
CA LYS A 13 -8.43 17.58 19.51
C LYS A 13 -9.41 16.83 18.62
N PHE A 14 -10.61 17.29 18.70
CA PHE A 14 -11.67 17.37 17.71
C PHE A 14 -11.57 16.45 16.49
N VAL A 15 -12.17 15.29 16.61
CA VAL A 15 -12.82 14.64 15.47
C VAL A 15 -14.07 15.47 15.17
N ILE A 16 -14.04 16.30 14.15
CA ILE A 16 -15.25 17.02 13.70
C ILE A 16 -16.12 15.99 12.99
N LEU A 17 -17.03 15.40 13.76
CA LEU A 17 -18.17 14.68 13.24
C LEU A 17 -19.18 15.70 12.72
N PHE A 18 -19.13 16.01 11.43
CA PHE A 18 -20.25 16.67 10.76
C PHE A 18 -21.37 15.65 10.55
N SER A 19 -22.26 15.56 11.53
CA SER A 19 -23.55 14.93 11.35
C SER A 19 -24.51 15.94 10.72
N SER A 20 -24.54 16.01 9.40
CA SER A 20 -25.69 16.62 8.70
C SER A 20 -26.56 15.51 8.16
N LEU A 21 -27.73 15.41 8.78
CA LEU A 21 -28.85 14.55 8.40
C LEU A 21 -29.40 15.00 7.04
N LEU A 22 -28.97 14.37 5.94
CA LEU A 22 -29.69 14.34 4.67
C LEU A 22 -29.49 12.96 4.04
N LEU A 23 -30.59 12.27 3.89
CA LEU A 23 -30.79 11.01 3.15
C LEU A 23 -30.24 11.14 1.72
N PHE A 24 -29.04 10.60 1.48
CA PHE A 24 -28.61 10.03 0.20
C PHE A 24 -27.17 9.52 0.36
N SER A 25 -26.98 8.20 0.21
CA SER A 25 -25.69 7.49 0.06
C SER A 25 -24.56 8.00 0.95
N CYS A 26 -24.61 7.71 2.24
CA CYS A 26 -23.60 8.14 3.21
C CYS A 26 -22.32 7.32 3.04
N GLN A 27 -21.46 7.72 2.10
CA GLN A 27 -20.07 7.32 2.15
C GLN A 27 -19.38 8.18 3.22
N ASN A 28 -19.17 7.60 4.41
CA ASN A 28 -18.38 8.26 5.44
C ASN A 28 -16.97 8.56 4.88
N LYS A 29 -16.58 9.82 4.89
CA LYS A 29 -15.27 10.28 4.45
C LYS A 29 -14.55 10.90 5.63
N ILE A 30 -13.35 10.42 5.90
CA ILE A 30 -12.47 10.98 6.92
C ILE A 30 -11.26 11.57 6.20
N PHE A 31 -10.94 12.84 6.50
CA PHE A 31 -9.75 13.53 6.03
C PHE A 31 -8.84 13.78 7.24
N LEU A 32 -7.57 13.42 7.09
CA LEU A 32 -6.55 13.56 8.11
C LEU A 32 -5.29 14.14 7.47
N THR A 33 -4.55 14.93 8.22
CA THR A 33 -3.20 15.33 7.84
C THR A 33 -2.17 14.34 8.36
N GLU A 34 -0.96 14.33 7.79
CA GLU A 34 0.14 13.49 8.28
C GLU A 34 0.50 13.82 9.73
N TYR A 35 0.34 15.08 10.14
CA TYR A 35 0.61 15.55 11.49
C TYR A 35 -0.38 14.98 12.53
N GLU A 36 -1.63 14.76 12.14
CA GLU A 36 -2.67 14.17 13.00
C GLU A 36 -2.50 12.65 13.16
N LEU A 37 -1.65 12.04 12.34
CA LEU A 37 -1.29 10.63 12.39
C LEU A 37 -0.13 10.36 13.34
N ILE A 38 -0.21 10.83 14.57
CA ILE A 38 0.83 10.59 15.59
C ILE A 38 0.97 9.09 15.88
N ASP A 39 -0.08 8.30 15.63
CA ASP A 39 0.00 6.85 15.71
C ASP A 39 -0.91 6.17 14.66
N GLY A 40 -0.28 5.60 13.63
CA GLY A 40 -1.01 4.80 12.63
C GLY A 40 -1.70 3.56 13.22
N LEU A 41 -1.32 3.17 14.44
CA LEU A 41 -1.96 2.09 15.21
C LEU A 41 -3.36 2.50 15.69
N GLU A 42 -3.55 3.75 16.12
CA GLU A 42 -4.83 4.24 16.62
C GLU A 42 -5.89 4.29 15.53
N ILE A 43 -5.53 4.71 14.32
CA ILE A 43 -6.47 4.73 13.18
C ILE A 43 -6.88 3.30 12.81
N SER A 44 -5.94 2.38 12.76
CA SER A 44 -6.23 0.98 12.44
C SER A 44 -7.14 0.35 13.49
N ARG A 45 -6.94 0.71 14.76
CA ARG A 45 -7.77 0.29 15.89
C ARG A 45 -9.18 0.89 15.81
N TYR A 46 -9.28 2.20 15.55
CA TYR A 46 -10.55 2.89 15.37
C TYR A 46 -11.38 2.26 14.24
N ILE A 47 -10.76 2.02 13.08
CA ILE A 47 -11.41 1.40 11.92
C ILE A 47 -12.02 0.05 12.30
N ARG A 48 -11.27 -0.78 13.02
CA ARG A 48 -11.71 -2.12 13.43
C ARG A 48 -12.81 -2.12 14.47
N ILE A 49 -12.61 -1.36 15.55
CA ILE A 49 -13.57 -1.31 16.69
C ILE A 49 -14.91 -0.73 16.27
N ASN A 50 -14.88 0.31 15.40
CA ASN A 50 -16.11 0.97 14.97
C ASN A 50 -16.69 0.40 13.68
N GLU A 51 -16.17 -0.72 13.19
CA GLU A 51 -16.59 -1.35 11.93
C GLU A 51 -16.74 -0.33 10.79
N PHE A 52 -15.79 0.61 10.72
CA PHE A 52 -15.86 1.76 9.83
C PHE A 52 -16.08 1.33 8.37
N SER A 53 -17.07 1.96 7.74
CA SER A 53 -17.34 1.81 6.30
C SER A 53 -17.25 3.17 5.64
N GLY A 54 -16.30 3.34 4.71
CA GLY A 54 -16.07 4.64 4.07
C GLY A 54 -14.68 4.76 3.46
N THR A 55 -14.26 6.01 3.28
CA THR A 55 -12.94 6.33 2.71
C THR A 55 -12.16 7.20 3.69
N ILE A 56 -10.92 6.81 3.95
CA ILE A 56 -9.95 7.61 4.70
C ILE A 56 -8.95 8.19 3.71
N THR A 57 -8.85 9.51 3.70
CA THR A 57 -7.88 10.27 2.92
C THR A 57 -6.88 10.91 3.88
N ILE A 58 -5.60 10.70 3.61
CA ILE A 58 -4.51 11.28 4.38
C ILE A 58 -3.77 12.25 3.45
N MET A 59 -3.58 13.48 3.91
CA MET A 59 -2.80 14.50 3.22
C MET A 59 -1.38 14.53 3.76
N TYR A 60 -0.43 15.01 2.98
CA TYR A 60 0.89 15.39 3.51
C TYR A 60 0.75 16.63 4.39
N ILE A 61 1.82 17.00 5.09
CA ILE A 61 1.83 18.14 6.02
C ILE A 61 1.54 19.49 5.34
N ASP A 62 1.68 19.56 4.02
CA ASP A 62 1.32 20.73 3.21
C ASP A 62 -0.19 20.93 3.03
N ASP A 63 -1.01 20.00 3.49
CA ASP A 63 -2.48 19.95 3.36
C ASP A 63 -3.02 20.06 1.91
N VAL A 64 -2.12 20.04 0.92
CA VAL A 64 -2.45 20.15 -0.51
C VAL A 64 -2.22 18.81 -1.21
N THR A 65 -1.10 18.16 -0.91
CA THR A 65 -0.72 16.92 -1.58
C THR A 65 -1.32 15.70 -0.89
N MET A 66 -2.07 14.90 -1.63
CA MET A 66 -2.63 13.66 -1.11
C MET A 66 -1.54 12.61 -0.87
N LYS A 67 -1.45 12.08 0.34
CA LYS A 67 -0.54 10.99 0.71
C LYS A 67 -1.14 9.62 0.46
N SER A 68 -2.42 9.42 0.86
CA SER A 68 -3.10 8.16 0.59
C SER A 68 -4.63 8.30 0.63
N LYS A 69 -5.30 7.37 -0.09
CA LYS A 69 -6.75 7.21 -0.09
C LYS A 69 -7.09 5.74 0.03
N LYS A 70 -7.82 5.37 1.08
CA LYS A 70 -8.06 3.98 1.45
C LYS A 70 -9.54 3.75 1.71
N LYS A 71 -10.11 2.71 1.11
CA LYS A 71 -11.52 2.32 1.28
C LYS A 71 -11.65 1.17 2.26
N TYR A 72 -12.67 1.27 3.11
CA TYR A 72 -13.00 0.25 4.11
C TYR A 72 -14.49 -0.10 4.06
N LYS A 73 -14.82 -1.31 4.47
CA LYS A 73 -16.18 -1.79 4.70
C LYS A 73 -16.20 -2.70 5.92
N ASN A 74 -17.05 -2.36 6.91
CA ASN A 74 -17.17 -3.10 8.18
C ASN A 74 -15.80 -3.33 8.85
N GLY A 75 -14.99 -2.27 8.96
CA GLY A 75 -13.66 -2.32 9.57
C GLY A 75 -12.56 -3.02 8.76
N LEU A 76 -12.88 -3.57 7.59
CA LEU A 76 -11.95 -4.31 6.73
C LEU A 76 -11.56 -3.50 5.50
N LYS A 77 -10.33 -3.66 5.00
CA LYS A 77 -9.92 -3.10 3.71
C LYS A 77 -10.83 -3.64 2.62
N ASN A 78 -11.43 -2.75 1.84
CA ASN A 78 -12.35 -3.13 0.78
C ASN A 78 -12.37 -2.10 -0.34
N GLY A 79 -12.03 -2.51 -1.55
CA GLY A 79 -11.88 -1.62 -2.68
C GLY A 79 -10.43 -1.16 -2.87
N ARG A 80 -10.26 -0.07 -3.61
CA ARG A 80 -8.95 0.44 -4.00
C ARG A 80 -8.30 1.24 -2.87
N HIS A 81 -7.04 0.92 -2.58
CA HIS A 81 -6.13 1.65 -1.72
C HIS A 81 -5.02 2.26 -2.57
N GLU A 82 -4.89 3.55 -2.54
CA GLU A 82 -3.96 4.31 -3.36
C GLU A 82 -3.05 5.18 -2.49
N GLY A 83 -1.83 5.40 -2.97
CA GLY A 83 -0.89 6.32 -2.34
C GLY A 83 -0.10 7.10 -3.37
N TRP A 84 0.42 8.24 -2.94
CA TRP A 84 1.20 9.18 -3.77
C TRP A 84 2.49 9.54 -3.06
N TRP A 85 3.48 9.91 -3.84
CA TRP A 85 4.70 10.52 -3.37
C TRP A 85 4.48 12.01 -3.08
N PRO A 86 5.34 12.67 -2.29
CA PRO A 86 5.21 14.11 -2.03
C PRO A 86 5.23 15.00 -3.29
N ASN A 87 5.82 14.51 -4.38
CA ASN A 87 5.82 15.21 -5.67
C ASN A 87 4.54 14.99 -6.49
N GLY A 88 3.50 14.37 -5.93
CA GLY A 88 2.22 14.11 -6.58
C GLY A 88 2.17 12.85 -7.46
N ASN A 89 3.31 12.24 -7.78
CA ASN A 89 3.33 11.00 -8.56
C ASN A 89 2.71 9.85 -7.76
N LYS A 90 2.03 8.96 -8.47
CA LYS A 90 1.45 7.75 -7.86
C LYS A 90 2.55 6.89 -7.24
N LYS A 91 2.30 6.37 -6.04
CA LYS A 91 3.21 5.48 -5.31
C LYS A 91 2.75 4.04 -5.35
N TYR A 92 1.44 3.82 -5.12
CA TYR A 92 0.85 2.49 -5.22
C TYR A 92 -0.64 2.54 -5.54
N SER A 93 -1.15 1.43 -6.08
CA SER A 93 -2.58 1.16 -6.26
C SER A 93 -2.83 -0.32 -6.01
N PHE A 94 -3.54 -0.63 -4.94
CA PHE A 94 -3.81 -1.98 -4.47
C PHE A 94 -5.31 -2.19 -4.37
N GLN A 95 -5.78 -3.38 -4.71
CA GLN A 95 -7.18 -3.77 -4.61
C GLN A 95 -7.37 -4.78 -3.47
N PHE A 96 -8.37 -4.54 -2.62
CA PHE A 96 -8.68 -5.39 -1.49
C PHE A 96 -10.15 -5.80 -1.48
N GLN A 97 -10.43 -7.00 -0.97
CA GLN A 97 -11.74 -7.50 -0.64
C GLN A 97 -11.67 -8.20 0.72
N ARG A 98 -12.35 -7.64 1.74
CA ARG A 98 -12.33 -8.15 3.12
C ARG A 98 -10.92 -8.41 3.65
N ASP A 99 -10.04 -7.42 3.60
CA ASP A 99 -8.61 -7.46 3.96
C ASP A 99 -7.74 -8.33 3.04
N MET A 100 -8.30 -9.16 2.17
CA MET A 100 -7.53 -9.97 1.21
C MET A 100 -7.13 -9.15 0.00
N SER A 101 -5.88 -9.30 -0.43
CA SER A 101 -5.40 -8.76 -1.71
C SER A 101 -6.07 -9.48 -2.87
N VAL A 102 -6.58 -8.73 -3.85
CA VAL A 102 -7.24 -9.27 -5.05
C VAL A 102 -6.88 -8.44 -6.28
N GLY A 103 -6.90 -9.07 -7.46
CA GLY A 103 -6.64 -8.37 -8.72
C GLY A 103 -5.22 -7.83 -8.84
N GLU A 104 -5.07 -6.73 -9.55
CA GLU A 104 -3.78 -6.14 -9.87
C GLU A 104 -3.33 -5.13 -8.84
N HIS A 105 -2.09 -5.25 -8.40
CA HIS A 105 -1.39 -4.36 -7.50
C HIS A 105 -0.22 -3.72 -8.23
N PHE A 106 -0.19 -2.40 -8.24
CA PHE A 106 0.85 -1.60 -8.88
C PHE A 106 1.61 -0.77 -7.85
N GLN A 107 2.91 -0.63 -8.07
CA GLN A 107 3.76 0.33 -7.36
C GLN A 107 4.60 1.10 -8.38
N TRP A 108 4.92 2.35 -8.06
CA TRP A 108 5.71 3.24 -8.90
C TRP A 108 6.87 3.85 -8.11
N HIS A 109 7.96 4.06 -8.79
CA HIS A 109 9.07 4.87 -8.30
C HIS A 109 8.66 6.34 -8.15
N LYS A 110 9.48 7.11 -7.42
CA LYS A 110 9.22 8.53 -7.21
C LYS A 110 9.27 9.35 -8.51
N ASN A 111 10.01 8.89 -9.51
CA ASN A 111 10.05 9.50 -10.86
C ASN A 111 8.82 9.18 -11.71
N GLY A 112 7.90 8.31 -11.24
CA GLY A 112 6.68 7.90 -11.93
C GLY A 112 6.82 6.65 -12.78
N SER A 113 8.03 6.08 -12.96
CA SER A 113 8.22 4.81 -13.66
C SER A 113 7.64 3.65 -12.84
N LEU A 114 7.18 2.60 -13.51
CA LEU A 114 6.60 1.43 -12.84
C LEU A 114 7.69 0.66 -12.08
N PHE A 115 7.47 0.46 -10.77
CA PHE A 115 8.34 -0.35 -9.94
C PHE A 115 7.91 -1.81 -9.91
N SER A 116 6.61 -2.09 -9.68
CA SER A 116 6.11 -3.47 -9.65
C SER A 116 4.68 -3.59 -10.13
N HIS A 117 4.40 -4.74 -10.76
CA HIS A 117 3.06 -5.21 -11.09
C HIS A 117 2.90 -6.62 -10.58
N LYS A 118 1.90 -6.82 -9.73
CA LYS A 118 1.62 -8.09 -9.08
C LYS A 118 0.14 -8.43 -9.21
N GLN A 119 -0.16 -9.71 -9.33
CA GLN A 119 -1.51 -10.25 -9.41
C GLN A 119 -1.83 -11.08 -8.17
N PHE A 120 -3.05 -10.91 -7.64
CA PHE A 120 -3.51 -11.58 -6.43
C PHE A 120 -4.91 -12.18 -6.61
N LYS A 121 -5.13 -13.33 -6.00
CA LYS A 121 -6.41 -14.00 -5.89
C LYS A 121 -6.59 -14.53 -4.48
N ASN A 122 -7.68 -14.13 -3.82
CA ASN A 122 -8.01 -14.57 -2.45
C ASN A 122 -6.88 -14.36 -1.42
N GLY A 123 -6.12 -13.27 -1.54
CA GLY A 123 -5.02 -12.94 -0.64
C GLY A 123 -3.67 -13.56 -1.01
N LEU A 124 -3.63 -14.48 -1.98
CA LEU A 124 -2.43 -15.15 -2.45
C LEU A 124 -1.93 -14.53 -3.76
N GLU A 125 -0.61 -14.56 -3.97
CA GLU A 125 -0.05 -14.21 -5.28
C GLU A 125 -0.52 -15.26 -6.30
N ASP A 126 -1.08 -14.79 -7.43
CA ASP A 126 -1.65 -15.62 -8.50
C ASP A 126 -1.49 -14.90 -9.84
N GLY A 127 -0.79 -15.53 -10.78
CA GLY A 127 -0.41 -14.90 -12.04
C GLY A 127 1.00 -14.30 -12.04
N GLU A 128 1.24 -13.35 -12.95
CA GLU A 128 2.55 -12.74 -13.12
C GLU A 128 2.91 -11.75 -12.00
N GLN A 129 4.16 -11.84 -11.55
CA GLN A 129 4.76 -10.93 -10.59
C GLN A 129 6.02 -10.34 -11.22
N LYS A 130 6.03 -9.05 -11.48
CA LYS A 130 7.11 -8.33 -12.16
C LYS A 130 7.59 -7.15 -11.32
N ALA A 131 8.89 -6.86 -11.42
CA ALA A 131 9.43 -5.59 -10.94
C ALA A 131 10.51 -5.06 -11.88
N TRP A 132 10.63 -3.74 -11.88
CA TRP A 132 11.56 -2.98 -12.73
C TRP A 132 12.33 -1.99 -11.86
N ASP A 133 13.53 -1.68 -12.27
CA ASP A 133 14.31 -0.61 -11.67
C ASP A 133 13.85 0.78 -12.14
N MET A 134 14.54 1.84 -11.70
CA MET A 134 14.21 3.22 -12.08
C MET A 134 14.43 3.53 -13.57
N ASN A 135 15.25 2.73 -14.26
CA ASN A 135 15.53 2.86 -15.69
C ASN A 135 14.49 2.14 -16.55
N GLY A 136 13.67 1.29 -15.92
CA GLY A 136 12.68 0.45 -16.57
C GLY A 136 13.22 -0.94 -16.95
N ASP A 137 14.42 -1.31 -16.46
CA ASP A 137 15.00 -2.62 -16.69
C ASP A 137 14.33 -3.65 -15.79
N LEU A 138 13.99 -4.81 -16.35
CA LEU A 138 13.28 -5.87 -15.63
C LEU A 138 14.20 -6.50 -14.59
N MET A 139 13.88 -6.33 -13.30
CA MET A 139 14.61 -6.93 -12.18
C MET A 139 14.24 -8.39 -11.98
N TYR A 140 12.94 -8.71 -12.05
CA TYR A 140 12.46 -10.08 -11.98
C TYR A 140 11.09 -10.25 -12.62
N LYS A 141 10.83 -11.49 -13.03
CA LYS A 141 9.51 -11.97 -13.45
C LYS A 141 9.31 -13.38 -12.89
N TYR A 142 8.22 -13.54 -12.14
CA TYR A 142 7.81 -14.85 -11.61
C TYR A 142 6.36 -15.10 -11.99
N ILE A 143 5.99 -16.38 -12.07
CA ILE A 143 4.61 -16.82 -12.21
C ILE A 143 4.22 -17.54 -10.93
N TYR A 144 3.08 -17.15 -10.37
CA TYR A 144 2.50 -17.78 -9.21
C TYR A 144 1.16 -18.43 -9.59
N ASN A 145 0.85 -19.53 -8.94
CA ASN A 145 -0.46 -20.15 -8.98
C ASN A 145 -0.83 -20.52 -7.54
N GLU A 146 -1.90 -19.92 -7.02
CA GLU A 146 -2.40 -20.11 -5.66
C GLU A 146 -1.29 -19.99 -4.58
N GLY A 147 -0.46 -18.95 -4.69
CA GLY A 147 0.63 -18.66 -3.76
C GLY A 147 1.89 -19.51 -3.94
N ARG A 148 1.91 -20.45 -4.88
CA ARG A 148 3.10 -21.24 -5.19
C ARG A 148 3.84 -20.65 -6.39
N LYS A 149 5.14 -20.47 -6.25
CA LYS A 149 6.01 -19.91 -7.27
C LYS A 149 6.37 -20.96 -8.31
N TYR A 150 6.16 -20.63 -9.59
CA TYR A 150 6.50 -21.46 -10.74
C TYR A 150 7.43 -20.66 -11.67
N GLY A 151 8.51 -21.31 -12.13
CA GLY A 151 9.41 -20.78 -13.15
C GLY A 151 10.18 -19.53 -12.73
N ILE A 152 11.49 -19.54 -12.88
CA ILE A 152 12.35 -18.37 -12.81
C ILE A 152 12.61 -17.94 -14.25
N GLN A 153 11.92 -16.90 -14.70
CA GLN A 153 12.37 -16.12 -15.85
C GLN A 153 12.92 -14.81 -15.30
N GLY A 154 14.13 -14.84 -14.83
CA GLY A 154 14.87 -13.66 -14.42
C GLY A 154 16.12 -13.55 -15.29
N SER A 155 16.24 -12.47 -16.03
CA SER A 155 17.55 -12.02 -16.47
C SER A 155 18.17 -11.29 -15.29
N VAL A 156 18.95 -11.98 -14.48
CA VAL A 156 19.96 -11.31 -13.66
C VAL A 156 21.01 -10.84 -14.66
N VAL A 157 20.94 -9.61 -15.12
CA VAL A 157 22.07 -8.99 -15.78
C VAL A 157 23.09 -8.71 -14.67
N CYS A 158 23.90 -9.70 -14.36
CA CYS A 158 25.16 -9.46 -13.69
C CYS A 158 26.10 -8.78 -14.71
N ASN A 159 26.11 -7.46 -14.71
CA ASN A 159 27.17 -6.71 -15.35
C ASN A 159 28.46 -6.97 -14.57
N GLY A 160 29.30 -7.88 -15.05
CA GLY A 160 30.63 -8.07 -14.55
C GLY A 160 31.02 -9.53 -14.28
N GLY A 161 31.36 -10.28 -15.33
CA GLY A 161 31.96 -11.60 -15.16
C GLY A 161 32.14 -12.28 -16.51
N LYS A 162 33.35 -12.26 -16.98
CA LYS A 162 33.85 -12.86 -18.20
C LYS A 162 33.30 -14.26 -18.45
N ASP A 163 33.03 -14.51 -19.71
CA ASP A 163 32.75 -15.79 -20.33
C ASP A 163 33.62 -16.90 -19.74
N LEU A 164 33.03 -17.84 -19.04
CA LEU A 164 33.64 -19.15 -18.81
C LEU A 164 33.32 -19.96 -20.04
N ALA A 165 34.33 -20.02 -20.90
CA ALA A 165 34.35 -20.83 -22.07
C ALA A 165 34.00 -22.30 -21.74
N ASP A 166 33.08 -22.79 -22.54
CA ASP A 166 32.76 -24.19 -22.73
C ASP A 166 34.05 -24.97 -23.05
N ASN A 167 34.47 -25.84 -22.15
CA ASN A 167 35.44 -26.86 -22.42
C ASN A 167 34.73 -28.22 -22.39
N SER A 168 34.08 -28.54 -23.46
CA SER A 168 33.75 -29.92 -23.80
C SER A 168 34.96 -30.54 -24.47
N ASP A 169 35.91 -31.00 -23.68
CA ASP A 169 36.94 -31.93 -24.19
C ASP A 169 36.36 -33.36 -24.22
N SER A 170 36.22 -33.83 -25.44
CA SER A 170 36.05 -35.20 -25.85
C SER A 170 37.11 -36.10 -25.23
N ILE A 171 36.71 -37.18 -24.63
CA ILE A 171 37.60 -38.34 -24.34
C ILE A 171 37.19 -39.48 -25.24
N ASP A 172 38.13 -39.91 -26.04
CA ASP A 172 38.17 -41.13 -26.85
C ASP A 172 38.04 -42.39 -26.00
#